data_9d5739d855dad9c626f698b86c28fcd5
#
_entry.id   9d5739d855dad9c626f698b86c28fcd5
#
_cell.length_a   1.000
_cell.length_b   1.000
_cell.length_c   1.000
_cell.angle_alpha   90.00
_cell.angle_beta   90.00
_cell.angle_gamma   90.00
#
_symmetry.space_group_name_H-M   'P 1'
#
loop_
_entity.id
_entity.type
_entity.pdbx_description
1 polymer ?
#
loop_
_entity_poly.entity_id
_entity_poly.type
_entity_poly.pdbx_seq_one_letter_code
_entity_poly.pdbx_strand_id
1 'polypeptide(L)'
;SNIEYRLKDEKHYQEIVSKLKELKYSNLYYYNIPQVDYVDPKTGEVKPKDLQVEHWHHINENNAGMVSAIGFYMMLALQESGIQEPIAVVDCFKGGTSASVWIKETDLARDTDLKHAFLDKYHETIAGKSWEDFDRETKAYNLTVEKHNRDLAKYLKMHPDTSLSTAKNIVGHTPWPPPYRPDLYTRPSGLNETMLKQIEFGVFNQMVWYQGENDTDRAKYYDKLLPLLIHTWRQTLHDPSLPVKLIQLPGYANY
;
A
#
# COMPACT_ATOMS: atom_id res chain seq x y z
N SER A 1 -2.11 2.76 1.05
CA SER A 1 -2.84 1.98 2.05
C SER A 1 -2.54 2.48 3.45
N ASN A 2 -3.57 2.70 4.28
CA ASN A 2 -3.39 3.17 5.66
C ASN A 2 -2.69 2.13 6.56
N ILE A 3 -2.63 0.89 6.14
CA ILE A 3 -1.81 -0.16 6.80
C ILE A 3 -0.31 0.18 6.76
N GLU A 4 0.14 1.01 5.81
CA GLU A 4 1.53 1.48 5.72
C GLU A 4 1.93 2.43 6.87
N TYR A 5 0.96 2.96 7.63
CA TYR A 5 1.23 3.79 8.79
C TYR A 5 2.03 3.01 9.84
N ARG A 6 3.24 3.44 10.10
CA ARG A 6 4.19 2.74 10.95
C ARG A 6 3.98 3.07 12.42
N LEU A 7 4.27 2.11 13.29
CA LEU A 7 4.14 2.31 14.73
C LEU A 7 4.98 3.49 15.25
N LYS A 8 6.16 3.76 14.64
CA LYS A 8 6.99 4.94 15.00
C LYS A 8 6.30 6.28 14.76
N ASP A 9 5.29 6.33 13.90
CA ASP A 9 4.57 7.55 13.53
C ASP A 9 3.35 7.78 14.47
N GLU A 10 3.10 6.82 15.39
CA GLU A 10 2.06 6.92 16.41
C GLU A 10 2.39 8.00 17.45
N LYS A 11 1.35 8.77 17.82
CA LYS A 11 1.46 9.85 18.83
C LYS A 11 2.04 9.34 20.16
N HIS A 12 1.70 8.11 20.55
CA HIS A 12 2.11 7.49 21.82
C HIS A 12 3.24 6.47 21.66
N TYR A 13 4.01 6.54 20.56
CA TYR A 13 5.07 5.58 20.28
C TYR A 13 6.06 5.38 21.44
N GLN A 14 6.48 6.46 22.09
CA GLN A 14 7.44 6.39 23.21
C GLN A 14 6.87 5.64 24.44
N GLU A 15 5.57 5.76 24.68
CA GLU A 15 4.89 5.03 25.75
C GLU A 15 4.82 3.53 25.41
N ILE A 16 4.57 3.20 24.12
CA ILE A 16 4.55 1.82 23.62
C ILE A 16 5.95 1.20 23.77
N VAL A 17 7.01 1.91 23.36
CA VAL A 17 8.40 1.45 23.49
C VAL A 17 8.76 1.19 24.96
N SER A 18 8.35 2.07 25.87
CA SER A 18 8.57 1.88 27.32
C SER A 18 7.88 0.60 27.83
N LYS A 19 6.63 0.39 27.42
CA LYS A 19 5.88 -0.82 27.77
C LYS A 19 6.51 -2.08 27.17
N LEU A 20 7.06 -2.03 25.95
CA LEU A 20 7.75 -3.16 25.33
C LEU A 20 8.99 -3.59 26.13
N LYS A 21 9.69 -2.66 26.78
CA LYS A 21 10.82 -2.99 27.68
C LYS A 21 10.38 -3.72 28.96
N GLU A 22 9.21 -3.36 29.47
CA GLU A 22 8.65 -3.92 30.71
C GLU A 22 7.90 -5.22 30.48
N LEU A 23 7.23 -5.34 29.31
CA LEU A 23 6.38 -6.46 28.98
C LEU A 23 7.19 -7.53 28.24
N LYS A 24 7.09 -8.74 28.72
CA LYS A 24 7.62 -9.92 28.05
C LYS A 24 6.75 -10.28 26.82
N TYR A 25 6.66 -9.39 25.83
CA TYR A 25 6.06 -9.71 24.53
C TYR A 25 7.00 -10.65 23.76
N SER A 26 7.17 -11.84 24.31
CA SER A 26 8.17 -12.80 23.83
C SER A 26 7.79 -13.47 22.51
N ASN A 27 6.58 -13.24 21.98
CA ASN A 27 6.03 -14.04 20.89
C ASN A 27 5.42 -13.22 19.75
N LEU A 28 5.83 -11.94 19.56
CA LEU A 28 5.35 -11.09 18.47
C LEU A 28 6.42 -10.93 17.40
N TYR A 29 6.03 -11.18 16.15
CA TYR A 29 6.92 -11.14 15.01
C TYR A 29 6.35 -10.34 13.85
N TYR A 30 7.22 -9.79 13.01
CA TYR A 30 6.81 -9.20 11.75
C TYR A 30 7.80 -9.50 10.63
N TYR A 31 7.30 -9.44 9.41
CA TYR A 31 8.07 -9.49 8.19
C TYR A 31 7.56 -8.41 7.23
N ASN A 32 8.44 -7.54 6.75
CA ASN A 32 8.10 -6.56 5.72
C ASN A 32 8.38 -7.14 4.35
N ILE A 33 7.38 -7.25 3.50
CA ILE A 33 7.59 -7.67 2.12
C ILE A 33 8.43 -6.61 1.39
N PRO A 34 9.55 -6.98 0.74
CA PRO A 34 10.30 -6.07 -0.12
C PRO A 34 9.39 -5.44 -1.18
N GLN A 35 9.38 -4.10 -1.21
CA GLN A 35 8.47 -3.35 -2.09
C GLN A 35 9.00 -3.33 -3.52
N VAL A 36 8.84 -4.42 -4.24
CA VAL A 36 9.22 -4.56 -5.65
C VAL A 36 8.17 -3.90 -6.53
N ASP A 37 8.53 -2.84 -7.23
CA ASP A 37 7.65 -2.09 -8.12
C ASP A 37 7.51 -2.76 -9.49
N TYR A 38 8.61 -3.34 -9.96
CA TYR A 38 8.69 -3.94 -11.29
C TYR A 38 9.83 -4.94 -11.39
N VAL A 39 9.62 -5.97 -12.18
CA VAL A 39 10.67 -6.90 -12.64
C VAL A 39 10.68 -6.85 -14.17
N ASP A 40 11.81 -6.50 -14.78
CA ASP A 40 11.94 -6.49 -16.22
C ASP A 40 11.82 -7.92 -16.77
N PRO A 41 10.83 -8.21 -17.63
CA PRO A 41 10.58 -9.57 -18.08
C PRO A 41 11.68 -10.12 -19.01
N LYS A 42 12.56 -9.26 -19.54
CA LYS A 42 13.64 -9.66 -20.45
C LYS A 42 14.96 -9.86 -19.71
N THR A 43 15.26 -8.97 -18.77
CA THR A 43 16.55 -8.95 -18.06
C THR A 43 16.47 -9.53 -16.64
N GLY A 44 15.27 -9.61 -16.06
CA GLY A 44 15.06 -9.96 -14.66
C GLY A 44 15.46 -8.84 -13.68
N GLU A 45 15.79 -7.65 -14.20
CA GLU A 45 16.19 -6.51 -13.37
C GLU A 45 15.03 -6.05 -12.51
N VAL A 46 15.29 -5.87 -11.22
CA VAL A 46 14.28 -5.48 -10.21
C VAL A 46 14.33 -3.98 -9.96
N LYS A 47 13.18 -3.36 -9.77
CA LYS A 47 13.05 -1.96 -9.33
C LYS A 47 12.28 -1.88 -8.01
N PRO A 48 12.72 -1.05 -7.06
CA PRO A 48 14.02 -0.34 -7.04
C PRO A 48 15.20 -1.30 -6.95
N LYS A 49 16.40 -0.83 -7.35
CA LYS A 49 17.64 -1.67 -7.39
C LYS A 49 18.25 -1.93 -6.02
N ASP A 50 17.98 -1.08 -5.06
CA ASP A 50 18.55 -1.05 -3.70
C ASP A 50 17.65 -1.72 -2.66
N LEU A 51 16.86 -2.71 -3.08
CA LEU A 51 16.03 -3.50 -2.16
C LEU A 51 16.90 -4.17 -1.09
N GLN A 52 16.52 -3.95 0.15
CA GLN A 52 17.14 -4.63 1.29
C GLN A 52 16.63 -6.07 1.36
N VAL A 53 17.52 -6.98 1.77
CA VAL A 53 17.11 -8.35 2.11
C VAL A 53 16.38 -8.29 3.44
N GLU A 54 15.11 -8.66 3.42
CA GLU A 54 14.28 -8.70 4.60
C GLU A 54 14.33 -10.08 5.28
N HIS A 55 14.10 -10.10 6.56
CA HIS A 55 14.00 -11.30 7.38
C HIS A 55 12.94 -11.15 8.46
N TRP A 56 12.59 -12.21 9.13
CA TRP A 56 11.68 -12.18 10.27
C TRP A 56 12.30 -11.42 11.44
N HIS A 57 11.54 -10.50 12.01
CA HIS A 57 11.93 -9.74 13.18
C HIS A 57 11.08 -10.15 14.38
N HIS A 58 11.74 -10.50 15.48
CA HIS A 58 11.10 -10.52 16.78
C HIS A 58 10.95 -9.08 17.28
N ILE A 59 9.72 -8.70 17.65
CA ILE A 59 9.43 -7.30 18.06
C ILE A 59 10.10 -6.99 19.40
N ASN A 60 10.81 -5.88 19.42
CA ASN A 60 11.44 -5.31 20.60
C ASN A 60 11.49 -3.77 20.49
N GLU A 61 11.97 -3.12 21.53
CA GLU A 61 12.03 -1.65 21.61
C GLU A 61 12.86 -0.98 20.49
N ASN A 62 13.77 -1.71 19.84
CA ASN A 62 14.66 -1.17 18.81
C ASN A 62 14.06 -1.25 17.40
N ASN A 63 13.12 -2.19 17.17
CA ASN A 63 12.59 -2.47 15.84
C ASN A 63 11.07 -2.32 15.70
N ALA A 64 10.33 -2.22 16.81
CA ALA A 64 8.87 -2.09 16.81
C ALA A 64 8.36 -0.92 15.94
N GLY A 65 9.17 0.13 15.77
CA GLY A 65 8.80 1.28 14.94
C GLY A 65 8.58 0.96 13.47
N MET A 66 9.04 -0.19 12.98
CA MET A 66 8.99 -0.56 11.56
C MET A 66 7.77 -1.40 11.19
N VAL A 67 7.04 -1.95 12.16
CA VAL A 67 5.80 -2.69 11.90
C VAL A 67 4.63 -1.74 11.62
N SER A 68 3.65 -2.20 10.86
CA SER A 68 2.36 -1.51 10.71
C SER A 68 1.73 -1.28 12.09
N ALA A 69 1.31 -0.04 12.39
CA ALA A 69 0.61 0.25 13.65
C ALA A 69 -0.66 -0.60 13.81
N ILE A 70 -1.42 -0.77 12.73
CA ILE A 70 -2.63 -1.60 12.73
C ILE A 70 -2.27 -3.06 12.99
N GLY A 71 -1.23 -3.58 12.32
CA GLY A 71 -0.72 -4.93 12.54
C GLY A 71 -0.28 -5.13 13.99
N PHE A 72 0.44 -4.17 14.55
CA PHE A 72 0.90 -4.21 15.94
C PHE A 72 -0.25 -4.26 16.94
N TYR A 73 -1.23 -3.34 16.84
CA TYR A 73 -2.37 -3.33 17.75
C TYR A 73 -3.25 -4.58 17.60
N MET A 74 -3.35 -5.14 16.39
CA MET A 74 -4.04 -6.41 16.19
C MET A 74 -3.32 -7.56 16.91
N MET A 75 -1.99 -7.63 16.83
CA MET A 75 -1.21 -8.63 17.58
C MET A 75 -1.41 -8.50 19.10
N LEU A 76 -1.40 -7.26 19.62
CA LEU A 76 -1.66 -7.01 21.04
C LEU A 76 -3.06 -7.50 21.45
N ALA A 77 -4.09 -7.15 20.68
CA ALA A 77 -5.46 -7.58 20.97
C ALA A 77 -5.60 -9.11 20.96
N LEU A 78 -4.92 -9.81 20.06
CA LEU A 78 -4.90 -11.27 20.03
C LEU A 78 -4.19 -11.84 21.26
N GLN A 79 -3.07 -11.28 21.68
CA GLN A 79 -2.36 -11.71 22.87
C GLN A 79 -3.20 -11.45 24.14
N GLU A 80 -3.84 -10.30 24.24
CA GLU A 80 -4.75 -9.95 25.34
C GLU A 80 -5.99 -10.86 25.39
N SER A 81 -6.42 -11.41 24.25
CA SER A 81 -7.48 -12.41 24.20
C SER A 81 -7.07 -13.80 24.68
N GLY A 82 -5.81 -13.98 25.08
CA GLY A 82 -5.30 -15.21 25.68
C GLY A 82 -4.54 -16.13 24.74
N ILE A 83 -4.25 -15.70 23.50
CA ILE A 83 -3.40 -16.47 22.58
C ILE A 83 -1.97 -16.48 23.13
N GLN A 84 -1.42 -17.68 23.34
CA GLN A 84 -0.06 -17.89 23.87
C GLN A 84 0.94 -18.27 22.78
N GLU A 85 0.45 -18.69 21.62
CA GLU A 85 1.25 -19.07 20.47
C GLU A 85 1.94 -17.82 19.86
N PRO A 86 3.05 -17.98 19.14
CA PRO A 86 3.65 -16.88 18.40
C PRO A 86 2.67 -16.24 17.42
N ILE A 87 2.59 -14.91 17.47
CA ILE A 87 1.74 -14.12 16.58
C ILE A 87 2.65 -13.35 15.63
N ALA A 88 2.38 -13.46 14.34
CA ALA A 88 3.18 -12.80 13.32
C ALA A 88 2.33 -11.98 12.35
N VAL A 89 2.85 -10.85 11.92
CA VAL A 89 2.27 -10.03 10.85
C VAL A 89 3.22 -9.99 9.67
N VAL A 90 2.67 -10.22 8.49
CA VAL A 90 3.35 -9.98 7.21
C VAL A 90 2.81 -8.70 6.61
N ASP A 91 3.64 -7.67 6.59
CA ASP A 91 3.33 -6.35 6.05
C ASP A 91 3.51 -6.37 4.52
N CYS A 92 2.42 -6.64 3.80
CA CYS A 92 2.35 -6.62 2.33
C CYS A 92 1.48 -5.45 1.86
N PHE A 93 2.07 -4.27 1.75
CA PHE A 93 1.36 -3.04 1.40
C PHE A 93 2.21 -2.08 0.57
N LYS A 94 1.54 -1.20 -0.17
CA LYS A 94 2.13 -0.06 -0.88
C LYS A 94 1.13 1.09 -0.88
N GLY A 95 1.55 2.28 -0.43
CA GLY A 95 0.70 3.47 -0.40
C GLY A 95 0.34 3.98 -1.80
N GLY A 96 -0.76 4.74 -1.90
CA GLY A 96 -1.18 5.35 -3.16
C GLY A 96 -1.60 4.35 -4.24
N THR A 97 -2.13 3.18 -3.87
CA THR A 97 -2.51 2.13 -4.82
C THR A 97 -4.01 1.92 -4.92
N SER A 98 -4.49 1.72 -6.14
CA SER A 98 -5.82 1.18 -6.43
C SER A 98 -5.88 -0.31 -6.06
N ALA A 99 -7.06 -0.83 -5.75
CA ALA A 99 -7.27 -2.26 -5.57
C ALA A 99 -6.87 -3.07 -6.83
N SER A 100 -7.02 -2.48 -8.02
CA SER A 100 -6.71 -3.13 -9.30
C SER A 100 -5.25 -3.57 -9.45
N VAL A 101 -4.30 -2.91 -8.76
CA VAL A 101 -2.87 -3.29 -8.85
C VAL A 101 -2.55 -4.59 -8.12
N TRP A 102 -3.44 -5.02 -7.21
CA TRP A 102 -3.33 -6.22 -6.40
C TRP A 102 -4.11 -7.43 -6.95
N ILE A 103 -4.81 -7.27 -8.06
CA ILE A 103 -5.65 -8.28 -8.70
C ILE A 103 -4.91 -8.83 -9.92
N LYS A 104 -5.01 -10.14 -10.18
CA LYS A 104 -4.45 -10.75 -11.41
C LYS A 104 -5.08 -10.13 -12.65
N GLU A 105 -4.27 -9.89 -13.66
CA GLU A 105 -4.75 -9.36 -14.95
C GLU A 105 -5.84 -10.25 -15.57
N THR A 106 -5.64 -11.56 -15.50
CA THR A 106 -6.63 -12.54 -15.99
C THR A 106 -7.97 -12.45 -15.27
N ASP A 107 -7.98 -12.06 -13.99
CA ASP A 107 -9.21 -11.91 -13.22
C ASP A 107 -9.90 -10.58 -13.54
N LEU A 108 -9.13 -9.48 -13.65
CA LEU A 108 -9.67 -8.19 -14.12
C LEU A 108 -10.28 -8.31 -15.53
N ALA A 109 -9.67 -9.11 -16.41
CA ALA A 109 -10.13 -9.29 -17.78
C ALA A 109 -11.46 -10.06 -17.92
N ARG A 110 -11.90 -10.79 -16.88
CA ARG A 110 -13.17 -11.55 -16.89
C ARG A 110 -14.40 -10.67 -16.75
N ASP A 111 -14.31 -9.54 -16.05
CA ASP A 111 -15.39 -8.57 -15.96
C ASP A 111 -15.19 -7.47 -16.99
N THR A 112 -16.15 -7.30 -17.90
CA THR A 112 -16.06 -6.34 -19.00
C THR A 112 -15.87 -4.91 -18.51
N ASP A 113 -16.54 -4.51 -17.43
CA ASP A 113 -16.44 -3.16 -16.91
C ASP A 113 -15.08 -2.90 -16.27
N LEU A 114 -14.57 -3.87 -15.50
CA LEU A 114 -13.24 -3.77 -14.88
C LEU A 114 -12.13 -3.82 -15.92
N LYS A 115 -12.26 -4.72 -16.91
CA LYS A 115 -11.34 -4.76 -18.04
C LYS A 115 -11.25 -3.40 -18.72
N HIS A 116 -12.39 -2.82 -19.10
CA HIS A 116 -12.43 -1.52 -19.77
C HIS A 116 -11.88 -0.40 -18.89
N ALA A 117 -12.31 -0.34 -17.62
CA ALA A 117 -11.95 0.75 -16.70
C ALA A 117 -10.48 0.77 -16.28
N PHE A 118 -9.82 -0.40 -16.24
CA PHE A 118 -8.47 -0.55 -15.72
C PHE A 118 -7.48 -1.03 -16.76
N LEU A 119 -7.74 -2.15 -17.44
CA LEU A 119 -6.78 -2.75 -18.36
C LEU A 119 -6.75 -2.02 -19.72
N ASP A 120 -7.90 -1.87 -20.38
CA ASP A 120 -7.94 -1.25 -21.71
C ASP A 120 -7.45 0.20 -21.62
N LYS A 121 -7.91 0.95 -20.64
CA LYS A 121 -7.46 2.34 -20.41
C LYS A 121 -5.94 2.44 -20.15
N TYR A 122 -5.38 1.49 -19.40
CA TYR A 122 -3.93 1.43 -19.19
C TYR A 122 -3.21 1.13 -20.51
N HIS A 123 -3.62 0.09 -21.24
CA HIS A 123 -3.00 -0.29 -22.50
C HIS A 123 -3.09 0.80 -23.56
N GLU A 124 -4.24 1.48 -23.67
CA GLU A 124 -4.41 2.65 -24.55
C GLU A 124 -3.44 3.78 -24.20
N THR A 125 -3.27 4.03 -22.89
CA THR A 125 -2.41 5.12 -22.42
C THR A 125 -0.93 4.88 -22.71
N ILE A 126 -0.47 3.63 -22.68
CA ILE A 126 0.93 3.28 -22.94
C ILE A 126 1.22 2.92 -24.40
N ALA A 127 0.18 2.67 -25.20
CA ALA A 127 0.33 2.21 -26.58
C ALA A 127 1.13 3.20 -27.44
N GLY A 128 2.10 2.67 -28.17
CA GLY A 128 2.92 3.44 -29.13
C GLY A 128 3.95 4.38 -28.50
N LYS A 129 4.06 4.43 -27.16
CA LYS A 129 5.06 5.24 -26.48
C LYS A 129 6.42 4.55 -26.39
N SER A 130 7.47 5.33 -26.58
CA SER A 130 8.85 4.92 -26.30
C SER A 130 9.22 5.14 -24.83
N TRP A 131 10.36 4.60 -24.37
CA TRP A 131 10.89 4.88 -23.04
C TRP A 131 11.22 6.37 -22.85
N GLU A 132 11.69 7.06 -23.90
CA GLU A 132 11.93 8.50 -23.89
C GLU A 132 10.62 9.30 -23.68
N ASP A 133 9.50 8.83 -24.23
CA ASP A 133 8.19 9.44 -24.00
C ASP A 133 7.77 9.32 -22.53
N PHE A 134 7.90 8.13 -21.93
CA PHE A 134 7.62 7.91 -20.51
C PHE A 134 8.52 8.76 -19.62
N ASP A 135 9.80 8.88 -19.92
CA ASP A 135 10.73 9.67 -19.15
C ASP A 135 10.41 11.16 -19.24
N ARG A 136 10.01 11.65 -20.42
CA ARG A 136 9.56 13.02 -20.61
C ARG A 136 8.29 13.32 -19.81
N GLU A 137 7.30 12.43 -19.86
CA GLU A 137 6.05 12.57 -19.08
C GLU A 137 6.31 12.54 -17.58
N THR A 138 7.16 11.63 -17.12
CA THR A 138 7.56 11.52 -15.71
C THR A 138 8.27 12.79 -15.25
N LYS A 139 9.19 13.34 -16.06
CA LYS A 139 9.89 14.59 -15.75
C LYS A 139 8.93 15.77 -15.64
N ALA A 140 7.97 15.88 -16.56
CA ALA A 140 6.97 16.95 -16.54
C ALA A 140 6.09 16.84 -15.29
N TYR A 141 5.65 15.62 -14.94
CA TYR A 141 4.91 15.35 -13.72
C TYR A 141 5.71 15.74 -12.46
N ASN A 142 6.97 15.33 -12.36
CA ASN A 142 7.82 15.65 -11.21
C ASN A 142 8.00 17.17 -11.03
N LEU A 143 8.17 17.91 -12.11
CA LEU A 143 8.23 19.39 -12.06
C LEU A 143 6.92 20.00 -11.52
N THR A 144 5.77 19.41 -11.86
CA THR A 144 4.47 19.83 -11.33
C THR A 144 4.36 19.56 -9.84
N VAL A 145 4.79 18.38 -9.39
CA VAL A 145 4.83 18.01 -7.95
C VAL A 145 5.79 18.92 -7.18
N GLU A 146 7.00 19.18 -7.72
CA GLU A 146 7.95 20.08 -7.09
C GLU A 146 7.42 21.51 -6.95
N LYS A 147 6.74 22.02 -8.01
CA LYS A 147 6.08 23.33 -7.94
C LYS A 147 5.03 23.35 -6.84
N HIS A 148 4.15 22.35 -6.82
CA HIS A 148 3.11 22.23 -5.79
C HIS A 148 3.72 22.21 -4.37
N ASN A 149 4.77 21.41 -4.15
CA ASN A 149 5.43 21.31 -2.84
C ASN A 149 6.07 22.66 -2.41
N ARG A 150 6.66 23.41 -3.35
CA ARG A 150 7.16 24.77 -3.08
C ARG A 150 6.03 25.72 -2.70
N ASP A 151 4.93 25.68 -3.42
CA ASP A 151 3.77 26.55 -3.18
C ASP A 151 3.14 26.23 -1.81
N LEU A 152 2.99 24.96 -1.46
CA LEU A 152 2.51 24.50 -0.16
C LEU A 152 3.44 24.92 0.99
N ALA A 153 4.75 24.72 0.82
CA ALA A 153 5.75 25.12 1.82
C ALA A 153 5.76 26.64 2.03
N LYS A 154 5.63 27.42 0.95
CA LYS A 154 5.51 28.88 1.02
C LYS A 154 4.25 29.29 1.78
N TYR A 155 3.12 28.66 1.49
CA TYR A 155 1.86 28.94 2.19
C TYR A 155 1.97 28.68 3.70
N LEU A 156 2.48 27.50 4.10
CA LEU A 156 2.68 27.14 5.50
C LEU A 156 3.63 28.08 6.22
N LYS A 157 4.69 28.56 5.55
CA LYS A 157 5.61 29.55 6.11
C LYS A 157 4.93 30.91 6.37
N MET A 158 4.01 31.33 5.51
CA MET A 158 3.25 32.56 5.69
C MET A 158 2.09 32.43 6.70
N HIS A 159 1.63 31.21 6.95
CA HIS A 159 0.51 30.89 7.82
C HIS A 159 0.90 29.80 8.84
N PRO A 160 1.78 30.09 9.83
CA PRO A 160 2.38 29.08 10.70
C PRO A 160 1.37 28.35 11.59
N ASP A 161 0.21 28.97 11.86
CA ASP A 161 -0.86 28.37 12.68
C ASP A 161 -1.81 27.47 11.86
N THR A 162 -1.61 27.38 10.55
CA THR A 162 -2.47 26.57 9.67
C THR A 162 -2.02 25.11 9.67
N SER A 163 -2.96 24.20 9.89
CA SER A 163 -2.68 22.76 9.77
C SER A 163 -2.29 22.39 8.34
N LEU A 164 -1.49 21.34 8.19
CA LEU A 164 -1.13 20.81 6.86
C LEU A 164 -2.36 20.42 6.04
N SER A 165 -3.39 19.86 6.68
CA SER A 165 -4.65 19.49 6.02
C SER A 165 -5.37 20.72 5.48
N THR A 166 -5.52 21.77 6.30
CA THR A 166 -6.13 23.03 5.87
C THR A 166 -5.33 23.68 4.73
N ALA A 167 -4.01 23.70 4.83
CA ALA A 167 -3.15 24.24 3.78
C ALA A 167 -3.31 23.50 2.45
N LYS A 168 -3.41 22.16 2.48
CA LYS A 168 -3.67 21.33 1.29
C LYS A 168 -5.05 21.61 0.68
N ASN A 169 -6.06 21.89 1.50
CA ASN A 169 -7.40 22.27 0.97
C ASN A 169 -7.38 23.64 0.26
N ILE A 170 -6.48 24.54 0.66
CA ILE A 170 -6.37 25.88 0.08
C ILE A 170 -5.46 25.91 -1.16
N VAL A 171 -4.27 25.33 -1.05
CA VAL A 171 -3.25 25.31 -2.11
C VAL A 171 -3.54 24.23 -3.15
N GLY A 172 -4.28 23.21 -2.77
CA GLY A 172 -4.52 21.97 -3.52
C GLY A 172 -3.74 20.79 -2.96
N HIS A 173 -4.23 19.60 -3.28
CA HIS A 173 -3.52 18.36 -2.95
C HIS A 173 -2.36 18.11 -3.92
N THR A 174 -1.35 17.36 -3.47
CA THR A 174 -0.26 16.91 -4.34
C THR A 174 -0.84 16.22 -5.58
N PRO A 175 -0.41 16.59 -6.79
CA PRO A 175 -0.87 15.92 -8.00
C PRO A 175 -0.67 14.40 -7.90
N TRP A 176 -1.73 13.65 -8.16
CA TRP A 176 -1.74 12.18 -8.10
C TRP A 176 -2.86 11.63 -9.00
N PRO A 177 -2.72 10.47 -9.66
CA PRO A 177 -1.53 9.61 -9.72
C PRO A 177 -0.48 10.11 -10.73
N PRO A 178 0.76 9.56 -10.70
CA PRO A 178 1.74 9.78 -11.76
C PRO A 178 1.25 9.18 -13.09
N PRO A 179 1.81 9.64 -14.25
CA PRO A 179 1.50 9.07 -15.56
C PRO A 179 1.76 7.56 -15.59
N TYR A 180 0.89 6.82 -16.26
CA TYR A 180 1.11 5.38 -16.46
C TYR A 180 2.37 5.12 -17.27
N ARG A 181 3.14 4.14 -16.79
CA ARG A 181 4.28 3.55 -17.51
C ARG A 181 4.43 2.08 -17.14
N PRO A 182 5.03 1.23 -18.01
CA PRO A 182 5.09 -0.20 -17.77
C PRO A 182 5.84 -0.63 -16.51
N ASP A 183 6.82 0.16 -16.07
CA ASP A 183 7.66 -0.12 -14.91
C ASP A 183 7.21 0.58 -13.60
N LEU A 184 5.97 1.09 -13.56
CA LEU A 184 5.42 1.73 -12.37
C LEU A 184 4.50 0.77 -11.62
N TYR A 185 4.61 0.76 -10.29
CA TYR A 185 3.80 -0.10 -9.42
C TYR A 185 2.29 0.21 -9.45
N THR A 186 1.90 1.39 -9.93
CA THR A 186 0.48 1.79 -10.06
C THR A 186 -0.22 1.20 -11.29
N ARG A 187 0.51 0.45 -12.16
CA ARG A 187 -0.11 -0.26 -13.26
C ARG A 187 -1.08 -1.35 -12.75
N PRO A 188 -2.18 -1.63 -13.45
CA PRO A 188 -3.04 -2.76 -13.10
C PRO A 188 -2.22 -4.05 -12.92
N SER A 189 -2.57 -4.87 -11.94
CA SER A 189 -1.90 -6.14 -11.60
C SER A 189 -0.44 -6.05 -11.15
N GLY A 190 0.17 -4.85 -11.17
CA GLY A 190 1.61 -4.68 -10.93
C GLY A 190 2.10 -5.25 -9.61
N LEU A 191 1.43 -4.98 -8.51
CA LEU A 191 1.84 -5.48 -7.19
C LEU A 191 1.35 -6.90 -6.89
N ASN A 192 0.34 -7.40 -7.61
CA ASN A 192 0.03 -8.82 -7.60
C ASN A 192 1.22 -9.62 -8.12
N GLU A 193 1.83 -9.16 -9.22
CA GLU A 193 2.95 -9.84 -9.86
C GLU A 193 4.25 -9.77 -9.05
N THR A 194 4.49 -8.67 -8.34
CA THR A 194 5.78 -8.40 -7.72
C THR A 194 5.79 -8.56 -6.20
N MET A 195 4.71 -8.23 -5.51
CA MET A 195 4.65 -8.28 -4.05
C MET A 195 3.83 -9.47 -3.54
N LEU A 196 2.61 -9.66 -4.04
CA LEU A 196 1.76 -10.75 -3.55
C LEU A 196 2.39 -12.13 -3.85
N LYS A 197 3.06 -12.30 -4.98
CA LYS A 197 3.79 -13.52 -5.30
C LYS A 197 4.90 -13.89 -4.31
N GLN A 198 5.47 -12.92 -3.60
CA GLN A 198 6.51 -13.22 -2.61
C GLN A 198 5.98 -14.01 -1.41
N ILE A 199 4.67 -14.00 -1.19
CA ILE A 199 4.01 -14.69 -0.07
C ILE A 199 3.08 -15.83 -0.51
N GLU A 200 3.09 -16.21 -1.79
CA GLU A 200 2.17 -17.22 -2.35
C GLU A 200 2.25 -18.59 -1.68
N PHE A 201 3.40 -18.93 -1.10
CA PHE A 201 3.61 -20.19 -0.36
C PHE A 201 3.40 -20.06 1.16
N GLY A 202 2.99 -18.88 1.63
CA GLY A 202 2.70 -18.63 3.04
C GLY A 202 1.37 -19.24 3.48
N VAL A 203 1.29 -19.66 4.73
CA VAL A 203 0.04 -20.06 5.37
C VAL A 203 -0.39 -18.96 6.33
N PHE A 204 -1.60 -18.45 6.14
CA PHE A 204 -2.11 -17.31 6.89
C PHE A 204 -3.43 -17.65 7.58
N ASN A 205 -3.63 -17.13 8.80
CA ASN A 205 -4.89 -17.31 9.53
C ASN A 205 -5.95 -16.27 9.11
N GLN A 206 -5.52 -15.11 8.64
CA GLN A 206 -6.41 -14.05 8.15
C GLN A 206 -5.67 -13.02 7.31
N MET A 207 -6.42 -12.31 6.48
CA MET A 207 -6.00 -11.11 5.75
C MET A 207 -6.68 -9.90 6.36
N VAL A 208 -5.96 -8.76 6.43
CA VAL A 208 -6.53 -7.46 6.78
C VAL A 208 -6.39 -6.52 5.59
N TRP A 209 -7.50 -5.90 5.17
CA TRP A 209 -7.51 -4.96 4.06
C TRP A 209 -8.00 -3.59 4.51
N TYR A 210 -7.17 -2.56 4.28
CA TYR A 210 -7.48 -1.17 4.62
C TYR A 210 -7.04 -0.24 3.48
N GLN A 211 -7.94 -0.01 2.51
CA GLN A 211 -7.67 0.75 1.28
C GLN A 211 -9.02 1.20 0.67
N GLY A 212 -9.00 2.21 -0.19
CA GLY A 212 -10.14 2.66 -0.99
C GLY A 212 -9.97 4.08 -1.51
N GLU A 213 -9.10 4.90 -0.89
CA GLU A 213 -8.93 6.32 -1.22
C GLU A 213 -8.52 6.53 -2.68
N ASN A 214 -7.64 5.66 -3.18
CA ASN A 214 -7.14 5.77 -4.56
C ASN A 214 -8.14 5.24 -5.62
N ASP A 215 -9.29 4.76 -5.18
CA ASP A 215 -10.36 4.28 -6.06
C ASP A 215 -11.60 5.21 -6.03
N THR A 216 -11.53 6.36 -5.33
CA THR A 216 -12.66 7.30 -5.19
C THR A 216 -13.16 7.83 -6.53
N ASP A 217 -12.26 8.13 -7.47
CA ASP A 217 -12.63 8.58 -8.82
C ASP A 217 -13.34 7.50 -9.65
N ARG A 218 -13.23 6.24 -9.22
CA ARG A 218 -13.80 5.04 -9.83
C ARG A 218 -14.63 4.23 -8.84
N ALA A 219 -15.16 4.88 -7.80
CA ALA A 219 -15.90 4.26 -6.70
C ALA A 219 -17.03 3.33 -7.16
N LYS A 220 -17.67 3.64 -8.32
CA LYS A 220 -18.72 2.81 -8.92
C LYS A 220 -18.28 1.38 -9.30
N TYR A 221 -16.98 1.10 -9.32
CA TYR A 221 -16.45 -0.23 -9.61
C TYR A 221 -15.96 -0.95 -8.35
N TYR A 222 -15.95 -0.28 -7.20
CA TYR A 222 -15.35 -0.86 -6.00
C TYR A 222 -16.15 -2.04 -5.43
N ASP A 223 -17.44 -2.08 -5.65
CA ASP A 223 -18.33 -3.19 -5.34
C ASP A 223 -17.97 -4.48 -6.10
N LYS A 224 -17.35 -4.35 -7.29
CA LYS A 224 -16.80 -5.46 -8.08
C LYS A 224 -15.32 -5.72 -7.75
N LEU A 225 -14.52 -4.66 -7.58
CA LEU A 225 -13.09 -4.77 -7.32
C LEU A 225 -12.78 -5.49 -6.00
N LEU A 226 -13.47 -5.14 -4.93
CA LEU A 226 -13.15 -5.70 -3.62
C LEU A 226 -13.44 -7.20 -3.51
N PRO A 227 -14.60 -7.73 -3.96
CA PRO A 227 -14.82 -9.17 -4.03
C PRO A 227 -13.80 -9.89 -4.93
N LEU A 228 -13.44 -9.29 -6.06
CA LEU A 228 -12.48 -9.87 -6.99
C LEU A 228 -11.07 -9.90 -6.38
N LEU A 229 -10.67 -8.85 -5.66
CA LEU A 229 -9.41 -8.80 -4.92
C LEU A 229 -9.34 -9.94 -3.89
N ILE A 230 -10.38 -10.10 -3.08
CA ILE A 230 -10.46 -11.17 -2.09
C ILE A 230 -10.34 -12.54 -2.77
N HIS A 231 -11.06 -12.73 -3.87
CA HIS A 231 -11.00 -13.97 -4.65
C HIS A 231 -9.58 -14.24 -5.18
N THR A 232 -8.95 -13.25 -5.82
CA THR A 232 -7.57 -13.34 -6.34
C THR A 232 -6.57 -13.69 -5.23
N TRP A 233 -6.67 -13.03 -4.07
CA TRP A 233 -5.76 -13.28 -2.95
C TRP A 233 -5.93 -14.68 -2.38
N ARG A 234 -7.19 -15.13 -2.18
CA ARG A 234 -7.48 -16.52 -1.76
C ARG A 234 -6.93 -17.56 -2.71
N GLN A 235 -7.03 -17.30 -4.02
CA GLN A 235 -6.44 -18.20 -5.02
C GLN A 235 -4.91 -18.20 -4.98
N THR A 236 -4.30 -17.02 -4.87
CA THR A 236 -2.83 -16.88 -4.83
C THR A 236 -2.24 -17.51 -3.57
N LEU A 237 -2.91 -17.40 -2.43
CA LEU A 237 -2.49 -17.96 -1.15
C LEU A 237 -2.98 -19.41 -0.94
N HIS A 238 -3.60 -20.02 -1.94
CA HIS A 238 -4.11 -21.40 -1.91
C HIS A 238 -5.07 -21.70 -0.76
N ASP A 239 -5.76 -20.68 -0.23
CA ASP A 239 -6.78 -20.80 0.82
C ASP A 239 -8.09 -20.13 0.41
N PRO A 240 -9.06 -20.88 -0.15
CA PRO A 240 -10.36 -20.34 -0.56
C PRO A 240 -11.21 -19.85 0.62
N SER A 241 -10.89 -20.28 1.84
CA SER A 241 -11.61 -19.93 3.06
C SER A 241 -10.93 -18.86 3.91
N LEU A 242 -9.76 -18.33 3.47
CA LEU A 242 -8.99 -17.33 4.22
C LEU A 242 -9.92 -16.22 4.73
N PRO A 243 -10.02 -16.03 6.06
CA PRO A 243 -10.82 -14.95 6.63
C PRO A 243 -10.26 -13.58 6.24
N VAL A 244 -11.14 -12.64 5.88
CA VAL A 244 -10.74 -11.28 5.51
C VAL A 244 -11.42 -10.29 6.44
N LYS A 245 -10.63 -9.45 7.09
CA LYS A 245 -11.09 -8.30 7.85
C LYS A 245 -10.96 -7.04 7.01
N LEU A 246 -12.06 -6.36 6.79
CA LEU A 246 -12.10 -5.09 6.09
C LEU A 246 -12.17 -3.96 7.11
N ILE A 247 -11.27 -2.99 6.98
CA ILE A 247 -11.32 -1.76 7.77
C ILE A 247 -11.96 -0.69 6.91
N GLN A 248 -13.10 -0.19 7.37
CA GLN A 248 -13.82 0.88 6.68
C GLN A 248 -13.03 2.19 6.76
N LEU A 249 -12.93 2.88 5.62
CA LEU A 249 -12.38 4.22 5.59
C LEU A 249 -13.23 5.19 6.42
N PRO A 250 -12.60 6.14 7.13
CA PRO A 250 -13.34 7.22 7.77
C PRO A 250 -14.06 8.06 6.71
N GLY A 251 -15.18 8.67 7.10
CA GLY A 251 -15.85 9.65 6.25
C GLY A 251 -14.90 10.79 5.92
N TYR A 252 -14.82 11.15 4.63
CA TYR A 252 -14.05 12.30 4.16
C TYR A 252 -15.03 13.42 3.79
N ALA A 253 -14.89 14.56 4.43
CA ALA A 253 -15.62 15.78 4.09
C ALA A 253 -14.63 16.83 3.60
N ASN A 254 -14.88 17.37 2.43
CA ASN A 254 -14.25 18.62 1.99
C ASN A 254 -14.89 19.74 2.81
N TYR A 255 -14.15 20.36 3.70
CA TYR A 255 -14.56 21.56 4.43
C TYR A 255 -14.20 22.80 3.63
#